data_b4cb91bdadc5d114eb7dce95a6217044
#
_entry.id   b4cb91bdadc5d114eb7dce95a6217044
#
_cell.length_a   1.000
_cell.length_b   1.000
_cell.length_c   1.000
_cell.angle_alpha   90.00
_cell.angle_beta   90.00
_cell.angle_gamma   90.00
#
_symmetry.space_group_name_H-M   'P 1'
#
loop_
_entity.id
_entity.type
_entity.pdbx_description
1 polymer ?
#
loop_
_entity_poly.entity_id
_entity_poly.type
_entity_poly.pdbx_seq_one_letter_code
_entity_poly.pdbx_strand_id
1 'polypeptide(L)'
;MKVLIATDGSKYGKWATEWVARMPFAEKPDVSVLHVTDVEALRAPFMFQPVVIGNEPFIQEEIKRIEARGKTAMAEAKAQMASLKLKGKLVSERGAAGSTILDRAPKRDGLVAIGSRGLDALDRFMLGSVSTQVTLHAPCSVLIVKEEPRPLSRILFAADGSKA
;
A
#
# COMPACT_ATOMS: atom_id res chain seq x y z
N MET A 1 -18.30 -6.04 -3.74
CA MET A 1 -17.40 -4.88 -3.56
C MET A 1 -15.98 -5.27 -3.93
N LYS A 2 -15.20 -4.41 -4.62
CA LYS A 2 -13.77 -4.63 -4.90
C LYS A 2 -12.92 -3.99 -3.81
N VAL A 3 -11.89 -4.71 -3.35
CA VAL A 3 -10.95 -4.24 -2.33
C VAL A 3 -9.52 -4.37 -2.84
N LEU A 4 -8.81 -3.25 -2.87
CA LEU A 4 -7.39 -3.20 -3.17
C LEU A 4 -6.61 -2.99 -1.87
N ILE A 5 -5.72 -3.90 -1.54
CA ILE A 5 -4.81 -3.78 -0.39
C ILE A 5 -3.44 -3.44 -0.94
N ALA A 6 -2.88 -2.29 -0.56
CA ALA A 6 -1.53 -1.91 -0.92
C ALA A 6 -0.55 -2.31 0.20
N THR A 7 0.50 -3.02 -0.16
CA THR A 7 1.52 -3.46 0.79
C THR A 7 2.93 -3.26 0.26
N ASP A 8 3.81 -2.81 1.12
CA ASP A 8 5.27 -2.74 0.92
C ASP A 8 6.04 -3.78 1.76
N GLY A 9 5.31 -4.68 2.43
CA GLY A 9 5.86 -5.65 3.36
C GLY A 9 6.06 -5.12 4.78
N SER A 10 5.81 -3.83 5.04
CA SER A 10 5.86 -3.26 6.39
C SER A 10 4.80 -3.86 7.31
N LYS A 11 4.98 -3.67 8.61
CA LYS A 11 3.96 -4.07 9.60
C LYS A 11 2.60 -3.41 9.35
N TYR A 12 2.59 -2.17 8.84
CA TYR A 12 1.36 -1.44 8.56
C TYR A 12 0.61 -2.02 7.35
N GLY A 13 1.35 -2.45 6.31
CA GLY A 13 0.78 -3.17 5.18
C GLY A 13 0.20 -4.53 5.58
N LYS A 14 0.89 -5.24 6.48
CA LYS A 14 0.40 -6.51 7.06
C LYS A 14 -0.88 -6.28 7.88
N TRP A 15 -0.92 -5.26 8.71
CA TRP A 15 -2.12 -4.88 9.46
C TRP A 15 -3.28 -4.48 8.53
N ALA A 16 -3.02 -3.79 7.43
CA ALA A 16 -4.06 -3.48 6.44
C ALA A 16 -4.71 -4.75 5.87
N THR A 17 -3.90 -5.76 5.54
CA THR A 17 -4.40 -7.06 5.08
C THR A 17 -5.25 -7.76 6.16
N GLU A 18 -4.80 -7.71 7.40
CA GLU A 18 -5.50 -8.32 8.53
C GLU A 18 -6.81 -7.58 8.86
N TRP A 19 -6.82 -6.24 8.82
CA TRP A 19 -8.05 -5.46 8.97
C TRP A 19 -9.09 -5.84 7.92
N VAL A 20 -8.72 -5.90 6.64
CA VAL A 20 -9.62 -6.31 5.56
C VAL A 20 -10.15 -7.73 5.79
N ALA A 21 -9.31 -8.67 6.24
CA ALA A 21 -9.75 -10.04 6.52
C ALA A 21 -10.77 -10.14 7.67
N ARG A 22 -10.75 -9.18 8.61
CA ARG A 22 -11.64 -9.15 9.78
C ARG A 22 -12.86 -8.25 9.60
N MET A 23 -12.89 -7.40 8.57
CA MET A 23 -14.02 -6.51 8.33
C MET A 23 -15.30 -7.28 8.00
N PRO A 24 -16.45 -6.89 8.60
CA PRO A 24 -17.75 -7.52 8.33
C PRO A 24 -18.33 -6.98 7.01
N PHE A 25 -17.85 -7.47 5.89
CA PHE A 25 -18.44 -7.14 4.59
C PHE A 25 -19.82 -7.80 4.43
N ALA A 26 -20.79 -7.04 3.93
CA ALA A 26 -22.13 -7.59 3.65
C ALA A 26 -22.10 -8.72 2.62
N GLU A 27 -21.21 -8.60 1.64
CA GLU A 27 -20.93 -9.63 0.64
C GLU A 27 -19.44 -9.90 0.57
N LYS A 28 -19.07 -11.10 0.14
CA LYS A 28 -17.68 -11.48 0.00
C LYS A 28 -16.94 -10.54 -0.99
N PRO A 29 -15.91 -9.82 -0.54
CA PRO A 29 -15.21 -8.90 -1.40
C PRO A 29 -14.33 -9.63 -2.43
N ASP A 30 -14.16 -9.00 -3.62
CA ASP A 30 -13.11 -9.35 -4.59
C ASP A 30 -11.83 -8.61 -4.19
N VAL A 31 -10.89 -9.35 -3.60
CA VAL A 31 -9.67 -8.79 -3.00
C VAL A 31 -8.49 -8.91 -3.95
N SER A 32 -7.75 -7.82 -4.09
CA SER A 32 -6.44 -7.80 -4.72
C SER A 32 -5.41 -7.21 -3.76
N VAL A 33 -4.29 -7.89 -3.57
CA VAL A 33 -3.13 -7.37 -2.82
C VAL A 33 -2.09 -6.93 -3.82
N LEU A 34 -1.76 -5.64 -3.80
CA LEU A 34 -0.82 -4.99 -4.70
C LEU A 34 0.46 -4.63 -3.96
N HIS A 35 1.58 -5.05 -4.51
CA HIS A 35 2.90 -4.54 -4.18
C HIS A 35 3.46 -3.75 -5.37
N VAL A 36 3.95 -2.54 -5.12
CA VAL A 36 4.59 -1.71 -6.15
C VAL A 36 6.08 -1.62 -5.85
N THR A 37 6.88 -2.02 -6.81
CA THR A 37 8.34 -1.88 -6.76
C THR A 37 8.71 -0.51 -7.34
N ASP A 38 8.98 0.46 -6.46
CA ASP A 38 9.31 1.83 -6.85
C ASP A 38 10.82 1.96 -7.12
N VAL A 39 11.21 1.70 -8.36
CA VAL A 39 12.60 1.90 -8.81
C VAL A 39 12.85 3.32 -9.34
N GLU A 40 11.79 4.10 -9.58
CA GLU A 40 11.92 5.47 -10.11
C GLU A 40 12.36 6.43 -9.02
N ALA A 41 11.98 6.17 -7.76
CA ALA A 41 12.46 6.93 -6.61
C ALA A 41 13.99 6.94 -6.48
N LEU A 42 14.67 5.90 -6.96
CA LEU A 42 16.14 5.86 -7.02
C LEU A 42 16.73 6.75 -8.11
N ARG A 43 15.98 6.99 -9.17
CA ARG A 43 16.46 7.79 -10.31
C ARG A 43 16.23 9.28 -10.11
N ALA A 44 15.24 9.66 -9.30
CA ALA A 44 14.87 11.05 -9.08
C ALA A 44 16.02 11.95 -8.60
N PRO A 45 16.90 11.56 -7.65
CA PRO A 45 18.05 12.36 -7.26
C PRO A 45 19.06 12.62 -8.38
N PHE A 46 19.15 11.69 -9.35
CA PHE A 46 20.14 11.75 -10.43
C PHE A 46 19.64 12.50 -11.67
N MET A 47 18.34 12.82 -11.74
CA MET A 47 17.79 13.60 -12.85
C MET A 47 18.21 15.08 -12.83
N PHE A 48 18.65 15.58 -11.67
CA PHE A 48 19.07 16.99 -11.47
C PHE A 48 20.57 17.19 -11.24
N GLN A 49 21.35 16.11 -11.21
CA GLN A 49 22.81 16.20 -11.14
C GLN A 49 23.42 15.57 -12.39
N PRO A 50 24.52 16.15 -12.95
CA PRO A 50 25.23 15.48 -14.03
C PRO A 50 25.62 14.08 -13.53
N VAL A 51 25.22 13.08 -14.30
CA VAL A 51 25.54 11.67 -14.03
C VAL A 51 27.05 11.58 -13.84
N VAL A 52 27.48 11.36 -12.61
CA VAL A 52 28.88 11.00 -12.36
C VAL A 52 29.04 9.61 -12.98
N ILE A 53 29.69 9.59 -14.13
CA ILE A 53 30.07 8.37 -14.87
C ILE A 53 30.80 7.48 -13.87
N GLY A 54 30.18 6.36 -13.46
CA GLY A 54 30.74 5.42 -12.48
C GLY A 54 29.75 4.88 -11.44
N ASN A 55 28.56 5.45 -11.28
CA ASN A 55 27.57 4.99 -10.28
C ASN A 55 26.61 3.89 -10.78
N GLU A 56 26.73 3.45 -12.04
CA GLU A 56 25.86 2.39 -12.59
C GLU A 56 25.87 1.08 -11.77
N PRO A 57 27.01 0.58 -11.29
CA PRO A 57 27.03 -0.65 -10.48
C PRO A 57 26.25 -0.49 -9.17
N PHE A 58 26.36 0.67 -8.52
CA PHE A 58 25.64 0.98 -7.27
C PHE A 58 24.13 1.04 -7.50
N ILE A 59 23.68 1.71 -8.57
CA ILE A 59 22.26 1.79 -8.92
C ILE A 59 21.70 0.40 -9.22
N GLN A 60 22.44 -0.42 -9.97
CA GLN A 60 22.03 -1.80 -10.30
C GLN A 60 21.93 -2.68 -9.05
N GLU A 61 22.85 -2.53 -8.12
CA GLU A 61 22.80 -3.28 -6.85
C GLU A 61 21.59 -2.86 -6.02
N GLU A 62 21.28 -1.57 -5.95
CA GLU A 62 20.14 -1.08 -5.19
C GLU A 62 18.81 -1.49 -5.84
N ILE A 63 18.70 -1.49 -7.16
CA ILE A 63 17.54 -2.05 -7.89
C ILE A 63 17.35 -3.52 -7.51
N LYS A 64 18.41 -4.34 -7.51
CA LYS A 64 18.34 -5.74 -7.11
C LYS A 64 17.86 -5.91 -5.67
N ARG A 65 18.31 -5.05 -4.76
CA ARG A 65 17.84 -5.05 -3.35
C ARG A 65 16.36 -4.73 -3.24
N ILE A 66 15.89 -3.72 -3.95
CA ILE A 66 14.45 -3.34 -3.95
C ILE A 66 13.61 -4.48 -4.54
N GLU A 67 14.04 -5.08 -5.64
CA GLU A 67 13.35 -6.23 -6.23
C GLU A 67 13.33 -7.45 -5.31
N ALA A 68 14.42 -7.71 -4.60
CA ALA A 68 14.48 -8.79 -3.63
C ALA A 68 13.52 -8.55 -2.46
N ARG A 69 13.49 -7.32 -1.92
CA ARG A 69 12.51 -6.92 -0.89
C ARG A 69 11.07 -7.09 -1.39
N GLY A 70 10.78 -6.69 -2.64
CA GLY A 70 9.46 -6.88 -3.24
C GLY A 70 9.05 -8.35 -3.34
N LYS A 71 9.97 -9.24 -3.75
CA LYS A 71 9.72 -10.68 -3.77
C LYS A 71 9.40 -11.23 -2.37
N THR A 72 10.15 -10.79 -1.35
CA THR A 72 9.92 -11.18 0.04
C THR A 72 8.56 -10.67 0.52
N ALA A 73 8.23 -9.39 0.28
CA ALA A 73 6.93 -8.81 0.65
C ALA A 73 5.75 -9.58 0.03
N MET A 74 5.88 -9.98 -1.23
CA MET A 74 4.86 -10.77 -1.94
C MET A 74 4.73 -12.19 -1.38
N ALA A 75 5.84 -12.84 -1.04
CA ALA A 75 5.82 -14.16 -0.42
C ALA A 75 5.15 -14.12 0.96
N GLU A 76 5.47 -13.11 1.77
CA GLU A 76 4.85 -12.88 3.07
C GLU A 76 3.37 -12.55 2.95
N ALA A 77 2.97 -11.69 1.99
CA ALA A 77 1.57 -11.40 1.72
C ALA A 77 0.78 -12.65 1.33
N LYS A 78 1.36 -13.52 0.50
CA LYS A 78 0.75 -14.81 0.14
C LYS A 78 0.55 -15.71 1.36
N ALA A 79 1.56 -15.83 2.20
CA ALA A 79 1.48 -16.64 3.43
C ALA A 79 0.43 -16.07 4.40
N GLN A 80 0.39 -14.75 4.56
CA GLN A 80 -0.58 -14.06 5.40
C GLN A 80 -2.01 -14.25 4.89
N MET A 81 -2.25 -14.07 3.58
CA MET A 81 -3.57 -14.34 3.00
C MET A 81 -4.05 -15.77 3.25
N ALA A 82 -3.14 -16.74 3.12
CA ALA A 82 -3.46 -18.15 3.39
C ALA A 82 -3.82 -18.38 4.87
N SER A 83 -3.05 -17.83 5.81
CA SER A 83 -3.31 -17.93 7.26
C SER A 83 -4.63 -17.29 7.66
N LEU A 84 -4.98 -16.16 7.06
CA LEU A 84 -6.24 -15.44 7.27
C LEU A 84 -7.43 -16.01 6.49
N LYS A 85 -7.21 -17.04 5.68
CA LYS A 85 -8.22 -17.60 4.74
C LYS A 85 -8.80 -16.53 3.80
N LEU A 86 -8.05 -15.47 3.53
CA LEU A 86 -8.43 -14.39 2.65
C LEU A 86 -8.19 -14.80 1.20
N LYS A 87 -9.25 -15.00 0.45
CA LYS A 87 -9.17 -15.32 -0.98
C LYS A 87 -9.02 -14.04 -1.78
N GLY A 88 -8.05 -14.01 -2.70
CA GLY A 88 -7.78 -12.83 -3.52
C GLY A 88 -6.64 -13.07 -4.49
N LYS A 89 -6.32 -12.01 -5.26
CA LYS A 89 -5.22 -12.00 -6.23
C LYS A 89 -4.02 -11.30 -5.63
N LEU A 90 -2.82 -11.75 -5.98
CA LEU A 90 -1.57 -11.08 -5.70
C LEU A 90 -1.06 -10.45 -6.98
N VAL A 91 -0.76 -9.15 -6.93
CA VAL A 91 -0.31 -8.35 -8.07
C VAL A 91 0.98 -7.65 -7.67
N SER A 92 2.00 -7.75 -8.52
CA SER A 92 3.24 -7.00 -8.36
C SER A 92 3.45 -6.15 -9.60
N GLU A 93 3.68 -4.85 -9.40
CA GLU A 93 3.90 -3.87 -10.47
C GLU A 93 5.15 -3.05 -10.21
N ARG A 94 5.67 -2.44 -11.27
CA ARG A 94 6.77 -1.47 -11.19
C ARG A 94 6.22 -0.09 -11.50
N GLY A 95 6.70 0.92 -10.79
CA GLY A 95 6.35 2.32 -11.01
C GLY A 95 6.36 3.12 -9.72
N ALA A 96 5.93 4.38 -9.79
CA ALA A 96 5.75 5.21 -8.61
C ALA A 96 4.56 4.69 -7.79
N ALA A 97 4.81 4.37 -6.51
CA ALA A 97 3.86 3.62 -5.68
C ALA A 97 2.48 4.31 -5.59
N GLY A 98 2.45 5.62 -5.35
CA GLY A 98 1.19 6.36 -5.19
C GLY A 98 0.33 6.37 -6.45
N SER A 99 0.90 6.70 -7.62
CA SER A 99 0.18 6.71 -8.89
C SER A 99 -0.28 5.31 -9.30
N THR A 100 0.58 4.30 -9.17
CA THR A 100 0.23 2.92 -9.51
C THR A 100 -0.93 2.40 -8.66
N ILE A 101 -0.95 2.72 -7.34
CA ILE A 101 -2.08 2.36 -6.47
C ILE A 101 -3.36 3.06 -6.91
N LEU A 102 -3.29 4.36 -7.26
CA LEU A 102 -4.44 5.14 -7.73
C LEU A 102 -5.00 4.61 -9.06
N ASP A 103 -4.13 4.24 -10.00
CA ASP A 103 -4.53 3.67 -11.29
C ASP A 103 -5.24 2.31 -11.12
N ARG A 104 -4.89 1.56 -10.08
CA ARG A 104 -5.49 0.26 -9.74
C ARG A 104 -6.64 0.36 -8.75
N ALA A 105 -6.85 1.54 -8.16
CA ALA A 105 -7.93 1.75 -7.22
C ALA A 105 -9.30 1.42 -7.85
N PRO A 106 -10.17 0.70 -7.15
CA PRO A 106 -11.51 0.46 -7.63
C PRO A 106 -12.26 1.79 -7.74
N LYS A 107 -13.19 1.87 -8.71
CA LYS A 107 -14.03 3.06 -8.88
C LYS A 107 -15.25 2.95 -7.95
N ARG A 108 -15.67 4.09 -7.38
CA ARG A 108 -16.86 4.24 -6.50
C ARG A 108 -16.96 3.18 -5.40
N ASP A 109 -17.84 2.22 -5.49
CA ASP A 109 -18.21 1.25 -4.42
C ASP A 109 -17.06 0.28 -4.03
N GLY A 110 -15.83 0.75 -4.06
CA GLY A 110 -14.65 0.00 -3.71
C GLY A 110 -13.95 0.52 -2.46
N LEU A 111 -12.89 -0.18 -2.08
CA LEU A 111 -12.06 0.16 -0.94
C LEU A 111 -10.58 0.01 -1.31
N VAL A 112 -9.78 1.02 -1.01
CA VAL A 112 -8.32 0.89 -0.91
C VAL A 112 -7.95 0.80 0.56
N ALA A 113 -7.28 -0.28 0.96
CA ALA A 113 -6.70 -0.43 2.29
C ALA A 113 -5.19 -0.29 2.21
N ILE A 114 -4.63 0.60 3.02
CA ILE A 114 -3.20 0.92 3.02
C ILE A 114 -2.71 1.18 4.44
N GLY A 115 -1.47 0.79 4.72
CA GLY A 115 -0.81 1.19 5.95
C GLY A 115 -0.61 2.70 6.02
N SER A 116 -0.68 3.28 7.20
CA SER A 116 -0.44 4.71 7.39
C SER A 116 1.00 5.12 7.02
N ARG A 117 1.91 4.14 6.95
CA ARG A 117 3.35 4.32 6.67
C ARG A 117 3.93 3.11 5.97
N GLY A 118 5.11 3.31 5.35
CA GLY A 118 5.91 2.26 4.77
C GLY A 118 7.11 1.86 5.65
N LEU A 119 8.06 1.16 5.03
CA LEU A 119 9.28 0.63 5.68
C LEU A 119 10.21 1.74 6.20
N ASP A 120 10.28 2.88 5.51
CA ASP A 120 11.27 3.96 5.77
C ASP A 120 10.71 5.11 6.63
N ALA A 121 9.58 4.91 7.30
CA ALA A 121 8.94 6.00 8.05
C ALA A 121 9.61 6.25 9.40
N LEU A 122 10.23 7.42 9.54
CA LEU A 122 10.93 7.86 10.74
C LEU A 122 10.03 8.53 11.79
N ASP A 123 8.92 9.15 11.39
CA ASP A 123 8.07 9.92 12.30
C ASP A 123 6.78 9.18 12.66
N ARG A 124 6.45 9.15 13.96
CA ARG A 124 5.29 8.38 14.49
C ARG A 124 3.95 9.08 14.28
N PHE A 125 3.92 10.36 13.98
CA PHE A 125 2.69 11.16 13.97
C PHE A 125 2.16 11.50 12.58
N MET A 126 2.95 11.40 11.53
CA MET A 126 2.57 11.78 10.16
C MET A 126 2.19 10.58 9.29
N LEU A 127 1.31 10.79 8.32
CA LEU A 127 1.05 9.85 7.24
C LEU A 127 2.26 9.80 6.30
N GLY A 128 2.55 8.63 5.74
CA GLY A 128 3.55 8.49 4.69
C GLY A 128 3.12 9.20 3.39
N SER A 129 4.07 9.52 2.53
CA SER A 129 3.81 10.21 1.25
C SER A 129 2.79 9.46 0.37
N VAL A 130 2.96 8.14 0.23
CA VAL A 130 2.05 7.29 -0.57
C VAL A 130 0.65 7.26 0.04
N SER A 131 0.51 7.05 1.35
CA SER A 131 -0.79 7.03 2.01
C SER A 131 -1.49 8.38 1.96
N THR A 132 -0.75 9.49 2.06
CA THR A 132 -1.28 10.85 1.86
C THR A 132 -1.79 11.04 0.43
N GLN A 133 -1.00 10.68 -0.58
CA GLN A 133 -1.39 10.79 -1.98
C GLN A 133 -2.65 9.96 -2.28
N VAL A 134 -2.68 8.71 -1.81
CA VAL A 134 -3.85 7.83 -2.00
C VAL A 134 -5.09 8.39 -1.31
N THR A 135 -4.97 8.91 -0.08
CA THR A 135 -6.10 9.49 0.65
C THR A 135 -6.71 10.69 -0.06
N LEU A 136 -5.87 11.54 -0.67
CA LEU A 136 -6.33 12.76 -1.34
C LEU A 136 -6.93 12.51 -2.73
N HIS A 137 -6.54 11.43 -3.41
CA HIS A 137 -6.84 11.26 -4.83
C HIS A 137 -7.59 9.96 -5.18
N ALA A 138 -7.82 9.05 -4.21
CA ALA A 138 -8.53 7.82 -4.50
C ALA A 138 -9.98 8.10 -4.93
N PRO A 139 -10.48 7.41 -5.99
CA PRO A 139 -11.85 7.59 -6.48
C PRO A 139 -12.87 6.75 -5.68
N CYS A 140 -12.48 6.19 -4.55
CA CYS A 140 -13.27 5.31 -3.70
C CYS A 140 -12.93 5.51 -2.22
N SER A 141 -13.56 4.74 -1.34
CA SER A 141 -13.23 4.76 0.09
C SER A 141 -11.79 4.33 0.36
N VAL A 142 -11.14 4.94 1.36
CA VAL A 142 -9.78 4.59 1.77
C VAL A 142 -9.74 4.24 3.24
N LEU A 143 -9.19 3.07 3.55
CA LEU A 143 -8.90 2.62 4.91
C LEU A 143 -7.40 2.82 5.20
N ILE A 144 -7.09 3.79 6.08
CA ILE A 144 -5.73 4.02 6.56
C ILE A 144 -5.53 3.26 7.87
N VAL A 145 -4.59 2.33 7.86
CA VAL A 145 -4.30 1.49 9.03
C VAL A 145 -3.08 1.99 9.78
N LYS A 146 -3.30 2.40 11.03
CA LYS A 146 -2.25 2.93 11.93
C LYS A 146 -1.82 1.94 12.99
N GLU A 147 -2.71 1.03 13.37
CA GLU A 147 -2.53 0.12 14.49
C GLU A 147 -2.92 -1.31 14.11
N GLU A 148 -2.40 -2.23 14.91
CA GLU A 148 -2.77 -3.64 14.84
C GLU A 148 -4.29 -3.83 14.97
N PRO A 149 -4.90 -4.74 14.22
CA PRO A 149 -6.32 -5.00 14.27
C PRO A 149 -6.78 -5.47 15.65
N ARG A 150 -7.80 -4.78 16.15
CA ARG A 150 -8.53 -5.10 17.40
C ARG A 150 -10.01 -5.30 17.07
N PRO A 151 -10.80 -5.93 17.94
CA PRO A 151 -12.25 -5.93 17.79
C PRO A 151 -12.79 -4.50 17.69
N LEU A 152 -13.61 -4.25 16.67
CA LEU A 152 -14.28 -2.94 16.49
C LEU A 152 -15.32 -2.77 17.60
N SER A 153 -15.03 -1.93 18.57
CA SER A 153 -15.92 -1.62 19.69
C SER A 153 -16.46 -0.19 19.66
N ARG A 154 -15.80 0.71 18.96
CA ARG A 154 -16.20 2.12 18.84
C ARG A 154 -15.87 2.63 17.45
N ILE A 155 -16.79 3.39 16.88
CA ILE A 155 -16.62 4.11 15.60
C ILE A 155 -16.93 5.56 15.88
N LEU A 156 -16.00 6.45 15.55
CA LEU A 156 -16.23 7.89 15.53
C LEU A 156 -16.56 8.30 14.09
N PHE A 157 -17.72 8.85 13.89
CA PHE A 157 -18.14 9.39 12.61
C PHE A 157 -17.98 10.91 12.63
N ALA A 158 -17.14 11.44 11.76
CA ALA A 158 -16.97 12.88 11.56
C ALA A 158 -17.79 13.34 10.36
N ALA A 159 -18.65 14.31 10.56
CA ALA A 159 -19.46 14.91 9.48
C ALA A 159 -19.45 16.44 9.66
N ASP A 160 -19.29 17.15 8.56
CA ASP A 160 -19.34 18.63 8.52
C ASP A 160 -20.69 19.17 8.05
N GLY A 161 -21.67 18.30 7.76
CA GLY A 161 -22.99 18.66 7.26
C GLY A 161 -23.04 19.06 5.80
N SER A 162 -21.94 18.93 5.05
CA SER A 162 -21.95 19.17 3.61
C SER A 162 -22.79 18.12 2.87
N LYS A 163 -23.38 18.53 1.76
CA LYS A 163 -24.03 17.57 0.85
C LYS A 163 -22.92 16.91 0.02
N ALA A 164 -22.85 15.59 0.09
CA ALA A 164 -21.96 14.77 -0.74
C ALA A 164 -22.39 14.76 -2.21
#